data_4033c9757bef0f0e9aa9a1001f0d8123
#
_entry.id   4033c9757bef0f0e9aa9a1001f0d8123
#
_cell.length_a   1.000
_cell.length_b   1.000
_cell.length_c   1.000
_cell.angle_alpha   90.00
_cell.angle_beta   90.00
_cell.angle_gamma   90.00
#
_symmetry.space_group_name_H-M   'P 1'
#
loop_
_entity.id
_entity.type
_entity.pdbx_description
1 polymer ?
#
loop_
_entity_poly.entity_id
_entity_poly.type
_entity_poly.pdbx_seq_one_letter_code
_entity_poly.pdbx_strand_id
1 'polypeptide(L)'
;FHALAGATVIANLSASDETVGKAEYRRALVSNQSARLLCGYLYASAGHGESTQDMVFAGHDLIAENGTILSENAPFDGGCAETEIDCQRMEAERARNTSFELSGEGYQTVEFDLEPAETTLTRWIDPAPFVPGDPKRRAERCELILKMQADGLAKRLEHAHAKTAVIGISGGLDSCLALLVAVRAMKQLGRPARD
;
A
#
# COMPACT_ATOMS: atom_id res chain seq x y z
N PHE A 1 -18.29 5.37 3.45
CA PHE A 1 -18.87 6.61 3.99
C PHE A 1 -17.88 7.34 4.90
N HIS A 2 -17.41 6.78 6.04
CA HIS A 2 -16.54 7.47 7.02
C HIS A 2 -15.28 8.10 6.39
N ALA A 3 -14.58 7.38 5.55
CA ALA A 3 -13.39 7.89 4.88
C ALA A 3 -13.70 9.07 3.93
N LEU A 4 -14.86 9.03 3.25
CA LEU A 4 -15.33 10.15 2.40
C LEU A 4 -15.75 11.35 3.24
N ALA A 5 -16.18 11.15 4.49
CA ALA A 5 -16.43 12.22 5.44
C ALA A 5 -15.17 12.81 6.09
N GLY A 6 -13.98 12.34 5.69
CA GLY A 6 -12.70 12.86 6.14
C GLY A 6 -11.95 12.01 7.16
N ALA A 7 -12.56 10.93 7.69
CA ALA A 7 -11.91 10.12 8.71
C ALA A 7 -10.61 9.48 8.19
N THR A 8 -9.48 9.81 8.82
CA THR A 8 -8.17 9.22 8.53
C THR A 8 -7.90 7.95 9.33
N VAL A 9 -8.63 7.75 10.43
CA VAL A 9 -8.61 6.53 11.24
C VAL A 9 -10.03 6.03 11.40
N ILE A 10 -10.24 4.74 11.18
CA ILE A 10 -11.54 4.08 11.31
C ILE A 10 -11.40 2.92 12.30
N ALA A 11 -12.19 2.95 13.35
CA ALA A 11 -12.31 1.86 14.31
C ALA A 11 -13.53 0.99 13.97
N ASN A 12 -13.31 -0.30 13.84
CA ASN A 12 -14.33 -1.29 13.56
C ASN A 12 -14.39 -2.32 14.70
N LEU A 13 -15.42 -2.23 15.51
CA LEU A 13 -15.70 -3.21 16.54
C LEU A 13 -16.51 -4.35 15.91
N SER A 14 -16.00 -5.56 16.00
CA SER A 14 -16.58 -6.73 15.32
C SER A 14 -16.76 -7.91 16.26
N ALA A 15 -17.91 -8.54 16.19
CA ALA A 15 -18.21 -9.81 16.83
C ALA A 15 -18.31 -10.92 15.78
N SER A 16 -17.20 -11.16 15.07
CA SER A 16 -17.10 -12.20 14.06
C SER A 16 -16.58 -13.49 14.70
N ASP A 17 -17.41 -14.53 14.70
CA ASP A 17 -17.01 -15.87 15.18
C ASP A 17 -15.76 -16.39 14.45
N GLU A 18 -14.99 -17.24 15.09
CA GLU A 18 -13.79 -17.82 14.50
C GLU A 18 -14.08 -19.16 13.83
N THR A 19 -13.52 -19.34 12.65
CA THR A 19 -13.52 -20.60 11.91
C THR A 19 -12.13 -20.85 11.30
N VAL A 20 -11.82 -22.09 10.97
CA VAL A 20 -10.52 -22.45 10.37
C VAL A 20 -10.30 -21.68 9.07
N GLY A 21 -9.16 -20.97 8.96
CA GLY A 21 -8.80 -20.14 7.80
C GLY A 21 -9.33 -18.71 7.83
N LYS A 22 -10.17 -18.35 8.79
CA LYS A 22 -10.79 -17.01 8.84
C LYS A 22 -9.79 -15.90 9.21
N ALA A 23 -8.71 -16.24 9.89
CA ALA A 23 -7.66 -15.29 10.24
C ALA A 23 -6.99 -14.69 8.99
N GLU A 24 -6.66 -15.50 7.96
CA GLU A 24 -6.11 -15.02 6.70
C GLU A 24 -7.10 -14.15 5.92
N TYR A 25 -8.37 -14.56 5.90
CA TYR A 25 -9.44 -13.76 5.30
C TYR A 25 -9.58 -12.41 5.99
N ARG A 26 -9.54 -12.38 7.32
CA ARG A 26 -9.62 -11.14 8.13
C ARG A 26 -8.45 -10.21 7.84
N ARG A 27 -7.22 -10.73 7.77
CA ARG A 27 -6.03 -9.94 7.36
C ARG A 27 -6.22 -9.33 5.98
N ALA A 28 -6.64 -10.13 5.01
CA ALA A 28 -6.90 -9.63 3.66
C ALA A 28 -7.99 -8.56 3.63
N LEU A 29 -9.08 -8.76 4.38
CA LEU A 29 -10.18 -7.80 4.47
C LEU A 29 -9.74 -6.46 5.07
N VAL A 30 -9.06 -6.49 6.22
CA VAL A 30 -8.60 -5.29 6.94
C VAL A 30 -7.55 -4.54 6.14
N SER A 31 -6.57 -5.25 5.57
CA SER A 31 -5.55 -4.68 4.71
C SER A 31 -6.16 -4.00 3.47
N ASN A 32 -7.05 -4.68 2.76
CA ASN A 32 -7.72 -4.12 1.58
C ASN A 32 -8.61 -2.92 1.91
N GLN A 33 -9.33 -2.94 3.04
CA GLN A 33 -10.14 -1.79 3.46
C GLN A 33 -9.26 -0.58 3.77
N SER A 34 -8.17 -0.77 4.49
CA SER A 34 -7.20 0.29 4.79
C SER A 34 -6.61 0.91 3.51
N ALA A 35 -6.19 0.09 2.55
CA ALA A 35 -5.66 0.54 1.26
C ALA A 35 -6.70 1.30 0.43
N ARG A 36 -7.89 0.72 0.28
CA ARG A 36 -8.97 1.29 -0.53
C ARG A 36 -9.48 2.63 0.01
N LEU A 37 -9.50 2.77 1.34
CA LEU A 37 -10.01 3.96 2.02
C LEU A 37 -8.90 4.98 2.33
N LEU A 38 -7.64 4.64 2.07
CA LEU A 38 -6.47 5.46 2.42
C LEU A 38 -6.55 5.90 3.89
N CYS A 39 -6.63 4.94 4.81
CA CYS A 39 -6.83 5.22 6.23
C CYS A 39 -6.07 4.24 7.13
N GLY A 40 -5.86 4.64 8.38
CA GLY A 40 -5.64 3.71 9.47
C GLY A 40 -6.93 2.94 9.76
N TYR A 41 -6.88 1.63 9.79
CA TYR A 41 -8.03 0.79 10.06
C TYR A 41 -7.76 -0.12 11.25
N LEU A 42 -8.50 0.12 12.34
CA LEU A 42 -8.41 -0.62 13.57
C LEU A 42 -9.55 -1.63 13.62
N TYR A 43 -9.23 -2.89 13.61
CA TYR A 43 -10.21 -3.97 13.76
C TYR A 43 -10.07 -4.57 15.14
N ALA A 44 -11.05 -4.32 15.99
CA ALA A 44 -11.16 -4.89 17.33
C ALA A 44 -12.16 -6.03 17.32
N SER A 45 -11.71 -7.23 17.63
CA SER A 45 -12.49 -8.45 17.56
C SER A 45 -13.01 -8.87 18.93
N ALA A 46 -14.24 -9.36 18.99
CA ALA A 46 -14.75 -10.07 20.17
C ALA A 46 -13.81 -11.24 20.53
N GLY A 47 -13.62 -11.47 21.82
CA GLY A 47 -12.67 -12.44 22.35
C GLY A 47 -13.27 -13.43 23.34
N HIS A 48 -12.41 -13.94 24.19
CA HIS A 48 -12.79 -14.92 25.19
C HIS A 48 -13.87 -14.38 26.14
N GLY A 49 -14.92 -15.11 26.31
CA GLY A 49 -16.04 -14.74 27.19
C GLY A 49 -17.22 -14.04 26.50
N GLU A 50 -17.12 -13.72 25.22
CA GLU A 50 -18.22 -13.10 24.45
C GLU A 50 -19.37 -14.09 24.15
N SER A 51 -19.12 -15.38 24.20
CA SER A 51 -20.14 -16.40 24.02
C SER A 51 -19.96 -17.57 24.99
N THR A 52 -21.07 -18.13 25.43
CA THR A 52 -21.16 -19.37 26.22
C THR A 52 -21.85 -20.49 25.43
N GLN A 53 -22.05 -20.29 24.11
CA GLN A 53 -22.68 -21.24 23.20
C GLN A 53 -21.70 -21.76 22.15
N ASP A 54 -22.22 -22.19 21.02
CA ASP A 54 -21.46 -22.86 19.95
C ASP A 54 -20.49 -21.93 19.20
N MET A 55 -20.72 -20.61 19.22
CA MET A 55 -19.81 -19.65 18.59
C MET A 55 -18.60 -19.38 19.47
N VAL A 56 -17.42 -19.35 18.84
CA VAL A 56 -16.15 -19.06 19.48
C VAL A 56 -15.56 -17.80 18.87
N PHE A 57 -15.03 -16.92 19.71
CA PHE A 57 -14.42 -15.66 19.30
C PHE A 57 -12.94 -15.65 19.64
N ALA A 58 -12.12 -15.28 18.67
CA ALA A 58 -10.67 -15.40 18.79
C ALA A 58 -9.95 -14.21 19.42
N GLY A 59 -10.61 -13.04 19.52
CA GLY A 59 -9.95 -11.82 19.96
C GLY A 59 -8.76 -11.43 19.04
N HIS A 60 -8.88 -11.66 17.75
CA HIS A 60 -7.83 -11.37 16.77
C HIS A 60 -7.95 -9.93 16.29
N ASP A 61 -7.22 -9.03 16.93
CA ASP A 61 -7.18 -7.61 16.61
C ASP A 61 -6.14 -7.31 15.53
N LEU A 62 -6.41 -6.32 14.70
CA LEU A 62 -5.55 -5.93 13.59
C LEU A 62 -5.55 -4.40 13.44
N ILE A 63 -4.36 -3.85 13.20
CA ILE A 63 -4.21 -2.45 12.83
C ILE A 63 -3.50 -2.38 11.49
N ALA A 64 -4.15 -1.74 10.52
CA ALA A 64 -3.60 -1.56 9.19
C ALA A 64 -3.52 -0.07 8.82
N GLU A 65 -2.53 0.30 8.02
CA GLU A 65 -2.34 1.62 7.45
C GLU A 65 -2.05 1.48 5.95
N ASN A 66 -2.88 2.11 5.12
CA ASN A 66 -2.73 2.12 3.67
C ASN A 66 -2.36 0.75 3.07
N GLY A 67 -3.06 -0.29 3.52
CA GLY A 67 -2.90 -1.66 3.02
C GLY A 67 -1.84 -2.51 3.71
N THR A 68 -1.07 -1.94 4.61
CA THR A 68 -0.06 -2.68 5.37
C THR A 68 -0.56 -2.99 6.77
N ILE A 69 -0.54 -4.24 7.19
CA ILE A 69 -0.76 -4.60 8.60
C ILE A 69 0.45 -4.13 9.40
N LEU A 70 0.22 -3.25 10.36
CA LEU A 70 1.26 -2.69 11.24
C LEU A 70 1.42 -3.50 12.52
N SER A 71 0.31 -3.96 13.07
CA SER A 71 0.27 -4.74 14.31
C SER A 71 -0.91 -5.69 14.28
N GLU A 72 -0.73 -6.86 14.85
CA GLU A 72 -1.79 -7.85 15.10
C GLU A 72 -1.43 -8.70 16.31
N ASN A 73 -2.41 -9.18 17.05
CA ASN A 73 -2.23 -10.25 18.02
C ASN A 73 -2.62 -11.59 17.42
N ALA A 74 -2.10 -12.68 17.97
CA ALA A 74 -2.48 -14.01 17.51
C ALA A 74 -3.92 -14.34 17.97
N PRO A 75 -4.71 -15.10 17.16
CA PRO A 75 -5.99 -15.63 17.59
C PRO A 75 -5.86 -16.40 18.90
N PHE A 76 -6.77 -16.15 19.85
CA PHE A 76 -6.84 -16.78 21.19
C PHE A 76 -5.69 -16.45 22.14
N ASP A 77 -4.81 -15.50 21.81
CA ASP A 77 -3.66 -15.13 22.65
C ASP A 77 -4.02 -14.17 23.78
N GLY A 78 -5.17 -13.53 23.71
CA GLY A 78 -5.66 -12.58 24.73
C GLY A 78 -4.84 -11.28 24.82
N GLY A 79 -3.94 -11.03 23.87
CA GLY A 79 -3.18 -9.80 23.74
C GLY A 79 -3.99 -8.65 23.12
N CYS A 80 -3.35 -7.49 22.96
CA CYS A 80 -3.88 -6.41 22.15
C CYS A 80 -2.87 -5.98 21.09
N ALA A 81 -3.37 -5.43 19.97
CA ALA A 81 -2.54 -4.85 18.93
C ALA A 81 -2.30 -3.37 19.21
N GLU A 82 -1.05 -2.94 19.16
CA GLU A 82 -0.65 -1.54 19.39
C GLU A 82 0.33 -1.10 18.31
N THR A 83 0.17 0.14 17.82
CA THR A 83 1.11 0.77 16.88
C THR A 83 0.81 2.25 16.72
N GLU A 84 1.69 2.98 16.04
CA GLU A 84 1.48 4.35 15.61
C GLU A 84 0.96 4.39 14.17
N ILE A 85 0.04 5.33 13.89
CA ILE A 85 -0.53 5.58 12.56
C ILE A 85 -0.12 6.97 12.08
N ASP A 86 0.37 7.07 10.85
CA ASP A 86 0.72 8.33 10.20
C ASP A 86 -0.48 8.94 9.48
N CYS A 87 -1.28 9.72 10.21
CA CYS A 87 -2.47 10.38 9.68
C CYS A 87 -2.12 11.40 8.57
N GLN A 88 -1.00 12.13 8.70
CA GLN A 88 -0.57 13.11 7.70
C GLN A 88 -0.24 12.44 6.36
N ARG A 89 0.35 11.26 6.40
CA ARG A 89 0.57 10.46 5.19
C ARG A 89 -0.74 10.10 4.50
N MET A 90 -1.77 9.72 5.27
CA MET A 90 -3.07 9.38 4.69
C MET A 90 -3.72 10.59 4.02
N GLU A 91 -3.64 11.77 4.62
CA GLU A 91 -4.11 13.02 4.05
C GLU A 91 -3.35 13.37 2.76
N ALA A 92 -2.03 13.25 2.77
CA ALA A 92 -1.19 13.51 1.60
C ALA A 92 -1.50 12.55 0.43
N GLU A 93 -1.71 11.26 0.72
CA GLU A 93 -2.08 10.27 -0.31
C GLU A 93 -3.48 10.56 -0.89
N ARG A 94 -4.44 10.95 -0.05
CA ARG A 94 -5.78 11.37 -0.53
C ARG A 94 -5.71 12.62 -1.40
N ALA A 95 -4.92 13.62 -1.01
CA ALA A 95 -4.76 14.85 -1.79
C ALA A 95 -4.15 14.62 -3.19
N ARG A 96 -3.33 13.58 -3.34
CA ARG A 96 -2.75 13.16 -4.64
C ARG A 96 -3.72 12.34 -5.49
N ASN A 97 -4.73 11.75 -4.87
CA ASN A 97 -5.68 10.87 -5.55
C ASN A 97 -6.90 11.66 -6.06
N THR A 98 -6.90 11.97 -7.34
CA THR A 98 -7.98 12.75 -7.99
C THR A 98 -9.33 12.04 -8.03
N SER A 99 -9.36 10.73 -7.72
CA SER A 99 -10.60 9.94 -7.65
C SER A 99 -11.17 9.83 -6.23
N PHE A 100 -10.50 10.44 -5.23
CA PHE A 100 -10.93 10.42 -3.84
C PHE A 100 -11.60 11.76 -3.51
N GLU A 101 -12.92 11.80 -3.62
CA GLU A 101 -13.71 13.00 -3.33
C GLU A 101 -14.26 12.93 -1.91
N LEU A 102 -14.05 13.99 -1.12
CA LEU A 102 -14.62 14.11 0.22
C LEU A 102 -16.10 14.51 0.14
N SER A 103 -16.92 13.84 0.94
CA SER A 103 -18.36 14.10 1.06
C SER A 103 -18.79 13.93 2.52
N GLY A 104 -18.95 15.03 3.23
CA GLY A 104 -19.27 15.06 4.66
C GLY A 104 -20.77 15.08 5.00
N GLU A 105 -21.66 14.88 4.02
CA GLU A 105 -23.10 14.94 4.27
C GLU A 105 -23.57 13.85 5.26
N GLY A 106 -24.37 14.26 6.25
CA GLY A 106 -24.97 13.34 7.21
C GLY A 106 -24.09 12.95 8.39
N TYR A 107 -22.89 13.55 8.54
CA TYR A 107 -22.00 13.31 9.68
C TYR A 107 -22.08 14.43 10.70
N GLN A 108 -22.12 14.06 11.97
CA GLN A 108 -21.94 14.99 13.08
C GLN A 108 -20.48 14.99 13.50
N THR A 109 -19.87 16.18 13.49
CA THR A 109 -18.50 16.37 13.99
C THR A 109 -18.55 16.63 15.49
N VAL A 110 -17.73 15.90 16.23
CA VAL A 110 -17.46 16.15 17.64
C VAL A 110 -16.03 16.61 17.75
N GLU A 111 -15.85 17.85 18.17
CA GLU A 111 -14.51 18.44 18.36
C GLU A 111 -14.02 18.13 19.78
N PHE A 112 -12.72 17.88 19.89
CA PHE A 112 -12.05 17.71 21.18
C PHE A 112 -10.61 18.24 21.06
N ASP A 113 -10.07 18.72 22.19
CA ASP A 113 -8.70 19.17 22.26
C ASP A 113 -7.81 18.01 22.72
N LEU A 114 -6.71 17.82 21.99
CA LEU A 114 -5.64 16.89 22.33
C LEU A 114 -4.30 17.63 22.27
N GLU A 115 -3.61 17.74 23.40
CA GLU A 115 -2.28 18.33 23.40
C GLU A 115 -1.28 17.39 22.75
N PRO A 116 -0.57 17.83 21.68
CA PRO A 116 0.48 17.03 21.07
C PRO A 116 1.62 16.78 22.08
N ALA A 117 2.04 15.54 22.20
CA ALA A 117 3.18 15.16 23.02
C ALA A 117 4.30 14.62 22.12
N GLU A 118 5.56 14.90 22.48
CA GLU A 118 6.68 14.21 21.85
C GLU A 118 6.61 12.72 22.16
N THR A 119 6.55 11.91 21.11
CA THR A 119 6.44 10.46 21.22
C THR A 119 7.59 9.82 20.47
N THR A 120 8.28 8.89 21.11
CA THR A 120 9.27 8.05 20.42
C THR A 120 8.53 7.03 19.56
N LEU A 121 8.76 7.06 18.25
CA LEU A 121 8.19 6.08 17.34
C LEU A 121 8.79 4.70 17.61
N THR A 122 7.93 3.71 17.79
CA THR A 122 8.31 2.31 18.01
C THR A 122 8.12 1.47 16.75
N ARG A 123 7.30 1.93 15.80
CA ARG A 123 7.07 1.24 14.54
C ARG A 123 8.31 1.24 13.65
N TRP A 124 8.54 0.16 12.94
CA TRP A 124 9.59 0.09 11.94
C TRP A 124 9.23 0.94 10.71
N ILE A 125 10.18 1.77 10.29
CA ILE A 125 10.07 2.60 9.09
C ILE A 125 11.14 2.13 8.10
N ASP A 126 10.72 1.77 6.89
CA ASP A 126 11.64 1.31 5.85
C ASP A 126 12.55 2.48 5.40
N PRO A 127 13.87 2.41 5.64
CA PRO A 127 14.82 3.44 5.20
C PRO A 127 15.01 3.47 3.68
N ALA A 128 14.60 2.41 2.97
CA ALA A 128 14.74 2.29 1.52
C ALA A 128 13.43 1.80 0.84
N PRO A 129 12.33 2.54 0.95
CA PRO A 129 10.98 2.08 0.56
C PRO A 129 10.86 1.75 -0.92
N PHE A 130 11.76 2.27 -1.76
CA PHE A 130 11.77 2.04 -3.21
C PHE A 130 12.63 0.85 -3.63
N VAL A 131 13.49 0.35 -2.74
CA VAL A 131 14.45 -0.73 -3.05
C VAL A 131 14.16 -1.95 -2.18
N PRO A 132 13.56 -3.01 -2.71
CA PRO A 132 13.29 -4.21 -1.93
C PRO A 132 14.57 -4.79 -1.32
N GLY A 133 14.52 -5.09 -0.02
CA GLY A 133 15.63 -5.73 0.69
C GLY A 133 15.90 -7.15 0.20
N ASP A 134 14.86 -7.88 -0.18
CA ASP A 134 14.99 -9.22 -0.76
C ASP A 134 15.58 -9.17 -2.17
N PRO A 135 16.71 -9.85 -2.44
CA PRO A 135 17.37 -9.84 -3.74
C PRO A 135 16.49 -10.32 -4.90
N LYS A 136 15.66 -11.33 -4.67
CA LYS A 136 14.75 -11.85 -5.70
C LYS A 136 13.68 -10.83 -6.07
N ARG A 137 13.01 -10.25 -5.08
CA ARG A 137 12.01 -9.19 -5.28
C ARG A 137 12.62 -7.95 -5.94
N ARG A 138 13.86 -7.60 -5.58
CA ARG A 138 14.58 -6.49 -6.21
C ARG A 138 14.87 -6.76 -7.68
N ALA A 139 15.34 -7.96 -8.04
CA ALA A 139 15.58 -8.34 -9.42
C ALA A 139 14.28 -8.32 -10.25
N GLU A 140 13.19 -8.88 -9.72
CA GLU A 140 11.88 -8.86 -10.36
C GLU A 140 11.38 -7.42 -10.58
N ARG A 141 11.55 -6.53 -9.61
CA ARG A 141 11.17 -5.12 -9.73
C ARG A 141 12.01 -4.38 -10.76
N CYS A 142 13.33 -4.59 -10.77
CA CYS A 142 14.22 -3.99 -11.78
C CYS A 142 13.85 -4.44 -13.20
N GLU A 143 13.59 -5.73 -13.38
CA GLU A 143 13.16 -6.25 -14.69
C GLU A 143 11.81 -5.66 -15.13
N LEU A 144 10.86 -5.54 -14.20
CA LEU A 144 9.57 -4.91 -14.47
C LEU A 144 9.73 -3.44 -14.90
N ILE A 145 10.56 -2.67 -14.19
CA ILE A 145 10.84 -1.25 -14.53
C ILE A 145 11.41 -1.14 -15.95
N LEU A 146 12.39 -1.99 -16.29
CA LEU A 146 12.97 -1.99 -17.64
C LEU A 146 11.96 -2.37 -18.71
N LYS A 147 11.08 -3.32 -18.44
CA LYS A 147 9.98 -3.70 -19.35
C LYS A 147 9.01 -2.54 -19.56
N MET A 148 8.56 -1.88 -18.49
CA MET A 148 7.64 -0.75 -18.57
C MET A 148 8.23 0.40 -19.40
N GLN A 149 9.50 0.74 -19.17
CA GLN A 149 10.18 1.80 -19.92
C GLN A 149 10.36 1.42 -21.40
N ALA A 150 10.77 0.19 -21.68
CA ALA A 150 10.96 -0.28 -23.05
C ALA A 150 9.64 -0.35 -23.84
N ASP A 151 8.57 -0.83 -23.22
CA ASP A 151 7.24 -0.89 -23.83
C ASP A 151 6.68 0.51 -24.14
N GLY A 152 6.80 1.42 -23.19
CA GLY A 152 6.39 2.81 -23.37
C GLY A 152 7.18 3.51 -24.49
N LEU A 153 8.50 3.26 -24.61
CA LEU A 153 9.33 3.79 -25.68
C LEU A 153 8.97 3.15 -27.02
N ALA A 154 8.82 1.83 -27.07
CA ALA A 154 8.44 1.10 -28.29
C ALA A 154 7.14 1.65 -28.87
N LYS A 155 6.12 1.85 -28.02
CA LYS A 155 4.84 2.42 -28.45
C LYS A 155 4.95 3.83 -29.01
N ARG A 156 5.81 4.68 -28.43
CA ARG A 156 6.07 6.02 -28.95
C ARG A 156 6.80 6.01 -30.28
N LEU A 157 7.79 5.13 -30.45
CA LEU A 157 8.51 4.95 -31.71
C LEU A 157 7.57 4.48 -32.84
N GLU A 158 6.66 3.54 -32.53
CA GLU A 158 5.62 3.12 -33.47
C GLU A 158 4.70 4.27 -33.87
N HIS A 159 4.15 4.97 -32.88
CA HIS A 159 3.19 6.04 -33.10
C HIS A 159 3.79 7.20 -33.89
N ALA A 160 5.05 7.55 -33.62
CA ALA A 160 5.78 8.59 -34.32
C ALA A 160 6.35 8.14 -35.69
N HIS A 161 6.16 6.87 -36.06
CA HIS A 161 6.80 6.25 -37.24
C HIS A 161 8.32 6.45 -37.29
N ALA A 162 8.94 6.62 -36.11
CA ALA A 162 10.39 6.80 -36.00
C ALA A 162 11.13 5.50 -36.37
N LYS A 163 12.10 5.60 -37.25
CA LYS A 163 12.89 4.44 -37.72
C LYS A 163 14.10 4.17 -36.83
N THR A 164 14.64 5.21 -36.21
CA THR A 164 15.88 5.17 -35.44
C THR A 164 15.70 5.88 -34.11
N ALA A 165 16.54 5.55 -33.13
CA ALA A 165 16.64 6.25 -31.85
C ALA A 165 18.09 6.72 -31.66
N VAL A 166 18.30 8.00 -31.35
CA VAL A 166 19.63 8.60 -31.14
C VAL A 166 19.75 8.98 -29.66
N ILE A 167 20.82 8.54 -29.02
CA ILE A 167 21.07 8.79 -27.59
C ILE A 167 22.46 9.39 -27.42
N GLY A 168 22.54 10.53 -26.73
CA GLY A 168 23.80 11.11 -26.27
C GLY A 168 24.29 10.39 -25.02
N ILE A 169 25.39 9.64 -25.14
CA ILE A 169 25.98 8.90 -24.01
C ILE A 169 27.03 9.76 -23.32
N SER A 170 26.75 10.18 -22.09
CA SER A 170 27.69 10.93 -21.26
C SER A 170 28.65 10.04 -20.45
N GLY A 171 28.38 8.73 -20.40
CA GLY A 171 29.08 7.77 -19.53
C GLY A 171 28.46 7.66 -18.12
N GLY A 172 27.44 8.45 -17.81
CA GLY A 172 26.68 8.35 -16.55
C GLY A 172 25.64 7.24 -16.57
N LEU A 173 25.14 6.88 -15.38
CA LEU A 173 24.15 5.81 -15.20
C LEU A 173 22.86 6.06 -15.99
N ASP A 174 22.36 7.29 -16.02
CA ASP A 174 21.11 7.65 -16.70
C ASP A 174 21.18 7.40 -18.20
N SER A 175 22.27 7.85 -18.85
CA SER A 175 22.47 7.63 -20.29
C SER A 175 22.68 6.16 -20.63
N CYS A 176 23.36 5.41 -19.77
CA CYS A 176 23.51 3.97 -19.92
C CYS A 176 22.16 3.24 -19.76
N LEU A 177 21.34 3.63 -18.80
CA LEU A 177 20.00 3.08 -18.62
C LEU A 177 19.13 3.38 -19.84
N ALA A 178 19.16 4.63 -20.34
CA ALA A 178 18.42 5.02 -21.54
C ALA A 178 18.83 4.17 -22.75
N LEU A 179 20.12 3.87 -22.93
CA LEU A 179 20.60 2.97 -23.97
C LEU A 179 20.03 1.55 -23.84
N LEU A 180 20.07 0.98 -22.62
CA LEU A 180 19.52 -0.36 -22.39
C LEU A 180 18.03 -0.45 -22.67
N VAL A 181 17.27 0.59 -22.28
CA VAL A 181 15.84 0.71 -22.57
C VAL A 181 15.60 0.82 -24.08
N ALA A 182 16.36 1.66 -24.79
CA ALA A 182 16.24 1.79 -26.25
C ALA A 182 16.54 0.49 -26.99
N VAL A 183 17.59 -0.22 -26.60
CA VAL A 183 17.93 -1.53 -27.20
C VAL A 183 16.81 -2.54 -26.98
N ARG A 184 16.22 -2.57 -25.80
CA ARG A 184 15.06 -3.44 -25.50
C ARG A 184 13.83 -3.05 -26.33
N ALA A 185 13.53 -1.76 -26.47
CA ALA A 185 12.43 -1.27 -27.28
C ALA A 185 12.60 -1.61 -28.76
N MET A 186 13.79 -1.40 -29.31
CA MET A 186 14.10 -1.77 -30.70
C MET A 186 13.95 -3.27 -30.93
N LYS A 187 14.42 -4.10 -29.98
CA LYS A 187 14.25 -5.56 -30.06
C LYS A 187 12.76 -5.97 -30.02
N GLN A 188 11.92 -5.33 -29.21
CA GLN A 188 10.47 -5.57 -29.18
C GLN A 188 9.80 -5.25 -30.53
N LEU A 189 10.29 -4.21 -31.20
CA LEU A 189 9.83 -3.81 -32.54
C LEU A 189 10.39 -4.66 -33.69
N GLY A 190 11.20 -5.68 -33.40
CA GLY A 190 11.88 -6.50 -34.41
C GLY A 190 12.94 -5.75 -35.20
N ARG A 191 13.48 -4.66 -34.66
CA ARG A 191 14.51 -3.81 -35.30
C ARG A 191 15.89 -4.14 -34.78
N PRO A 192 16.96 -3.97 -35.62
CA PRO A 192 18.30 -4.17 -35.14
C PRO A 192 18.70 -3.14 -34.07
N ALA A 193 19.52 -3.55 -33.11
CA ALA A 193 19.96 -2.67 -32.02
C ALA A 193 20.91 -1.53 -32.48
N ARG A 194 21.33 -1.54 -33.75
CA ARG A 194 22.20 -0.52 -34.38
C ARG A 194 21.39 0.58 -35.09
N ASP A 195 20.10 0.49 -35.13
CA ASP A 195 19.17 1.47 -35.70
C ASP A 195 18.67 2.38 -34.56
#